data_77e309536dc4c2ffbc97fe30fd558f6a
#
_entry.id   77e309536dc4c2ffbc97fe30fd558f6a
#
_cell.length_a   1.000
_cell.length_b   1.000
_cell.length_c   1.000
_cell.angle_alpha   90.00
_cell.angle_beta   90.00
_cell.angle_gamma   90.00
#
_symmetry.space_group_name_H-M   'P 1'
#
loop_
_entity.id
_entity.type
_entity.pdbx_description
1 polymer ?
#
loop_
_entity_poly.entity_id
_entity_poly.type
_entity_poly.pdbx_seq_one_letter_code
_entity_poly.pdbx_strand_id
1 'polypeptide(L)'
;QRNRRLPSGFNACACCDARPLTDAQQALRPKLEGIVGSGNVSHDVEQNGARIGLGKAFCVVKPGTIEEALEVLQACVDADVCVLPQGANTGLTGGSVPRGAGSTLDRPTVVLNMRRLNSIIPIDGGERVVCLAGAGIYDVLTKAASLGRESHSVLGSIFLNPSTGAGIAFGSGGTQTKKGPVYTERLLYASVDKHGKVQLTNTLGLKGSGKELYSKLEAGSLSQADVDPKCRLPASQTSYKDEVCQLDKSVSRFNADTKGPSACRSEGKVMILASVHDTFEKPQSADVLWVSCKDLATAHKVKAEVNFGNGVKDMPPSCEYMDADSVKAVDEAGRIICWAIRVVGIGPTLKMAWDLKLKFEALPIPFAKVIPDKAMFLFNGLFPRTLPSPILELTEEKEHHLLISVGEFGAGEAKRYYERLDKFMAKHPDVKVHKCSAGEKDAVNFFRFAAAPAFRTWCVGSGLEGFSTDYGLPKSEAGVPKLKDEEIALRMRYSHFGCNVVHEDVCVKAGVDVDRVHHDLKDAVEAIDGKLPAEHGHGLEYNAPPETVARWKAMDPLNVMNPGIGGTSTAKKYADKMAMGLKRASSVKEQRS
;
A
#
# COMPACT_ATOMS: atom_id res chain seq x y z
N GLN A 1 -2.10 20.45 37.08
CA GLN A 1 -0.66 20.72 37.06
C GLN A 1 0.11 19.44 37.34
N ARG A 2 0.47 18.70 36.34
CA ARG A 2 1.67 17.85 36.28
C ARG A 2 1.96 17.61 34.80
N ASN A 3 3.01 18.28 34.32
CA ASN A 3 3.71 17.95 33.09
C ASN A 3 4.11 16.47 33.16
N ARG A 4 3.37 15.59 32.52
CA ARG A 4 3.87 14.27 32.12
C ARG A 4 4.38 14.40 30.69
N ARG A 5 5.69 14.46 30.60
CA ARG A 5 6.44 14.26 29.35
C ARG A 5 5.98 12.95 28.73
N LEU A 6 5.77 12.95 27.41
CA LEU A 6 5.74 11.73 26.59
C LEU A 6 6.86 10.80 27.05
N PRO A 7 6.67 9.46 27.04
CA PRO A 7 7.77 8.55 27.32
C PRO A 7 8.87 8.85 26.31
N SER A 8 9.92 9.46 26.80
CA SER A 8 11.16 9.76 26.08
C SER A 8 11.95 8.47 25.92
N GLY A 9 11.48 7.59 25.06
CA GLY A 9 12.16 6.35 24.70
C GLY A 9 13.13 6.50 23.54
N PHE A 10 13.16 7.64 22.87
CA PHE A 10 14.17 7.97 21.84
C PHE A 10 14.63 9.41 22.00
N ASN A 11 15.26 9.71 23.11
CA ASN A 11 16.23 10.79 23.12
C ASN A 11 17.36 10.36 22.19
N ALA A 12 17.44 10.96 21.01
CA ALA A 12 18.65 10.94 20.22
C ALA A 12 19.77 11.46 21.13
N CYS A 13 20.56 10.56 21.66
CA CYS A 13 21.82 10.91 22.27
C CYS A 13 22.64 11.59 21.17
N ALA A 14 22.86 12.89 21.31
CA ALA A 14 23.67 13.70 20.38
C ALA A 14 25.14 13.26 20.33
N CYS A 15 25.48 12.08 20.81
CA CYS A 15 26.80 11.51 20.94
C CYS A 15 26.96 10.13 20.28
N CYS A 16 26.09 9.75 19.35
CA CYS A 16 26.45 8.65 18.45
C CYS A 16 27.36 9.24 17.37
N ASP A 17 28.67 9.10 17.54
CA ASP A 17 29.67 9.42 16.56
C ASP A 17 29.30 8.84 15.21
N ALA A 18 28.81 9.70 14.30
CA ALA A 18 28.68 9.35 12.90
C ALA A 18 30.09 8.94 12.45
N ARG A 19 30.28 7.71 12.02
CA ARG A 19 31.55 7.26 11.47
C ARG A 19 32.02 8.27 10.44
N PRO A 20 33.30 8.71 10.46
CA PRO A 20 33.80 9.61 9.44
C PRO A 20 33.61 8.95 8.07
N LEU A 21 33.14 9.74 7.11
CA LEU A 21 33.01 9.30 5.73
C LEU A 21 34.39 8.95 5.16
N THR A 22 34.48 7.86 4.41
CA THR A 22 35.65 7.51 3.63
C THR A 22 35.88 8.53 2.50
N ASP A 23 37.09 8.61 1.95
CA ASP A 23 37.39 9.49 0.82
C ASP A 23 36.44 9.20 -0.39
N ALA A 24 36.17 7.91 -0.65
CA ALA A 24 35.25 7.49 -1.71
C ALA A 24 33.82 7.99 -1.46
N GLN A 25 33.34 7.95 -0.22
CA GLN A 25 32.03 8.47 0.16
C GLN A 25 31.97 10.00 0.08
N GLN A 26 33.04 10.70 0.44
CA GLN A 26 33.10 12.16 0.29
C GLN A 26 33.10 12.56 -1.18
N ALA A 27 33.85 11.86 -2.04
CA ALA A 27 33.89 12.11 -3.48
C ALA A 27 32.62 11.76 -4.22
N LEU A 28 31.70 11.00 -3.59
CA LEU A 28 30.45 10.58 -4.21
C LEU A 28 29.51 11.75 -4.47
N ARG A 29 29.41 12.75 -3.57
CA ARG A 29 28.49 13.89 -3.71
C ARG A 29 28.66 14.63 -5.04
N PRO A 30 29.85 15.18 -5.37
CA PRO A 30 30.06 15.85 -6.65
C PRO A 30 29.90 14.90 -7.85
N LYS A 31 30.22 13.62 -7.70
CA LYS A 31 29.97 12.62 -8.76
C LYS A 31 28.49 12.47 -9.05
N LEU A 32 27.63 12.37 -8.03
CA LEU A 32 26.16 12.31 -8.20
C LEU A 32 25.60 13.57 -8.87
N GLU A 33 26.11 14.74 -8.47
CA GLU A 33 25.74 16.02 -9.11
C GLU A 33 26.17 16.07 -10.57
N GLY A 34 27.33 15.50 -10.90
CA GLY A 34 27.80 15.39 -12.29
C GLY A 34 26.92 14.48 -13.15
N ILE A 35 26.36 13.41 -12.58
CA ILE A 35 25.49 12.46 -13.31
C ILE A 35 24.12 13.07 -13.59
N VAL A 36 23.41 13.58 -12.57
CA VAL A 36 22.00 13.98 -12.69
C VAL A 36 21.77 15.49 -12.74
N GLY A 37 22.82 16.28 -12.62
CA GLY A 37 22.76 17.73 -12.42
C GLY A 37 22.51 18.13 -10.97
N SER A 38 23.17 19.20 -10.49
CA SER A 38 23.13 19.64 -9.09
C SER A 38 21.72 19.95 -8.57
N GLY A 39 20.83 20.46 -9.42
CA GLY A 39 19.43 20.73 -9.06
C GLY A 39 18.59 19.47 -8.75
N ASN A 40 19.12 18.28 -9.07
CA ASN A 40 18.46 16.99 -8.83
C ASN A 40 19.09 16.19 -7.68
N VAL A 41 20.02 16.79 -6.95
CA VAL A 41 20.63 16.21 -5.73
C VAL A 41 20.35 17.11 -4.55
N SER A 42 19.92 16.51 -3.44
CA SER A 42 19.79 17.21 -2.16
C SER A 42 20.61 16.45 -1.12
N HIS A 43 21.34 17.18 -0.27
CA HIS A 43 22.26 16.60 0.69
C HIS A 43 21.68 16.61 2.09
N ASP A 44 22.03 15.61 2.89
CA ASP A 44 21.73 15.53 4.33
C ASP A 44 20.24 15.73 4.67
N VAL A 45 19.36 15.14 3.85
CA VAL A 45 17.90 15.35 3.94
C VAL A 45 17.27 14.39 4.94
N GLU A 46 16.53 14.94 5.88
CA GLU A 46 15.64 14.14 6.72
C GLU A 46 14.44 13.66 5.91
N GLN A 47 14.13 12.39 5.99
CA GLN A 47 13.04 11.74 5.29
C GLN A 47 12.05 11.13 6.29
N ASN A 48 10.81 11.52 6.19
CA ASN A 48 9.70 10.94 6.96
C ASN A 48 8.90 9.97 6.11
N GLY A 49 8.48 8.86 6.70
CA GLY A 49 7.48 7.98 6.11
C GLY A 49 6.07 8.57 6.22
N ALA A 50 5.14 8.03 5.45
CA ALA A 50 3.75 8.48 5.49
C ALA A 50 3.07 8.20 6.86
N ARG A 51 3.45 7.12 7.53
CA ARG A 51 2.97 6.74 8.86
C ARG A 51 4.11 6.48 9.83
N ILE A 52 5.04 5.64 9.45
CA ILE A 52 6.20 5.25 10.26
C ILE A 52 7.51 5.46 9.48
N GLY A 53 8.58 5.57 10.23
CA GLY A 53 9.93 5.74 9.72
C GLY A 53 10.37 7.20 9.66
N LEU A 54 11.54 7.44 10.19
CA LEU A 54 12.25 8.70 10.15
C LEU A 54 13.74 8.39 10.02
N GLY A 55 14.41 8.98 9.05
CA GLY A 55 15.84 8.80 8.88
C GLY A 55 16.47 9.83 7.98
N LYS A 56 17.80 10.00 8.11
CA LYS A 56 18.57 10.96 7.35
C LYS A 56 19.19 10.30 6.13
N ALA A 57 18.89 10.82 4.95
CA ALA A 57 19.56 10.45 3.71
C ALA A 57 20.88 11.22 3.58
N PHE A 58 21.96 10.54 3.20
CA PHE A 58 23.21 11.16 2.80
C PHE A 58 23.03 12.06 1.57
N CYS A 59 22.28 11.55 0.57
CA CYS A 59 21.78 12.33 -0.56
C CYS A 59 20.40 11.79 -0.97
N VAL A 60 19.56 12.69 -1.49
CA VAL A 60 18.38 12.34 -2.28
C VAL A 60 18.67 12.69 -3.72
N VAL A 61 18.69 11.69 -4.62
CA VAL A 61 19.04 11.81 -6.03
C VAL A 61 17.83 11.51 -6.89
N LYS A 62 17.57 12.34 -7.89
CA LYS A 62 16.39 12.26 -8.78
C LYS A 62 16.82 12.10 -10.24
N PRO A 63 17.14 10.87 -10.70
CA PRO A 63 17.52 10.63 -12.09
C PRO A 63 16.38 10.98 -13.05
N GLY A 64 16.72 11.55 -14.20
CA GLY A 64 15.80 11.86 -15.28
C GLY A 64 15.79 10.84 -16.39
N THR A 65 16.82 9.97 -16.44
CA THR A 65 16.96 8.89 -17.42
C THR A 65 17.28 7.56 -16.75
N ILE A 66 17.06 6.48 -17.47
CA ILE A 66 17.42 5.12 -17.03
C ILE A 66 18.94 5.01 -16.88
N GLU A 67 19.70 5.60 -17.82
CA GLU A 67 21.17 5.61 -17.75
C GLU A 67 21.66 6.32 -16.49
N GLU A 68 21.16 7.51 -16.19
CA GLU A 68 21.49 8.23 -14.94
C GLU A 68 21.20 7.36 -13.69
N ALA A 69 20.05 6.66 -13.67
CA ALA A 69 19.70 5.79 -12.55
C ALA A 69 20.70 4.64 -12.36
N LEU A 70 21.13 4.01 -13.47
CA LEU A 70 22.14 2.93 -13.46
C LEU A 70 23.52 3.44 -13.05
N GLU A 71 23.94 4.59 -13.55
CA GLU A 71 25.23 5.22 -13.20
C GLU A 71 25.27 5.63 -11.72
N VAL A 72 24.18 6.21 -11.20
CA VAL A 72 24.04 6.55 -9.78
C VAL A 72 24.13 5.30 -8.92
N LEU A 73 23.42 4.20 -9.30
CA LEU A 73 23.49 2.96 -8.56
C LEU A 73 24.92 2.41 -8.51
N GLN A 74 25.61 2.33 -9.67
CA GLN A 74 26.98 1.83 -9.70
C GLN A 74 27.94 2.74 -8.90
N ALA A 75 27.80 4.06 -8.99
CA ALA A 75 28.60 5.00 -8.22
C ALA A 75 28.45 4.81 -6.70
N CYS A 76 27.23 4.56 -6.23
CA CYS A 76 26.97 4.26 -4.82
C CYS A 76 27.60 2.94 -4.38
N VAL A 77 27.49 1.90 -5.21
CA VAL A 77 28.11 0.58 -4.94
C VAL A 77 29.64 0.72 -4.83
N ASP A 78 30.26 1.43 -5.79
CA ASP A 78 31.71 1.64 -5.83
C ASP A 78 32.22 2.44 -4.60
N ALA A 79 31.39 3.35 -4.07
CA ALA A 79 31.70 4.14 -2.88
C ALA A 79 31.30 3.46 -1.55
N ASP A 80 30.80 2.23 -1.59
CA ASP A 80 30.28 1.50 -0.43
C ASP A 80 29.17 2.29 0.32
N VAL A 81 28.16 2.74 -0.44
CA VAL A 81 27.00 3.49 0.04
C VAL A 81 25.73 2.69 -0.26
N CYS A 82 24.81 2.63 0.71
CA CYS A 82 23.52 1.96 0.52
C CYS A 82 22.60 2.77 -0.39
N VAL A 83 21.77 2.07 -1.17
CA VAL A 83 20.78 2.69 -2.04
C VAL A 83 19.37 2.28 -1.62
N LEU A 84 18.51 3.27 -1.49
CA LEU A 84 17.10 3.10 -1.20
C LEU A 84 16.27 3.57 -2.40
N PRO A 85 15.79 2.66 -3.27
CA PRO A 85 14.86 3.04 -4.34
C PRO A 85 13.56 3.58 -3.73
N GLN A 86 13.13 4.75 -4.18
CA GLN A 86 11.95 5.43 -3.65
C GLN A 86 11.06 5.92 -4.79
N GLY A 87 9.74 5.69 -4.65
CA GLY A 87 8.73 6.31 -5.49
C GLY A 87 8.15 7.58 -4.85
N ALA A 88 6.84 7.60 -4.65
CA ALA A 88 6.12 8.74 -4.06
C ALA A 88 6.23 8.82 -2.52
N ASN A 89 6.86 7.87 -1.87
CA ASN A 89 7.00 7.76 -0.42
C ASN A 89 5.65 7.74 0.34
N THR A 90 4.67 7.03 -0.21
CA THR A 90 3.32 6.92 0.34
C THR A 90 3.10 5.63 1.13
N GLY A 91 4.11 4.76 1.22
CA GLY A 91 4.03 3.47 1.90
C GLY A 91 3.84 3.62 3.42
N LEU A 92 2.92 2.84 3.99
CA LEU A 92 2.53 2.93 5.40
C LEU A 92 3.53 2.24 6.35
N THR A 93 4.28 1.25 5.86
CA THR A 93 5.21 0.44 6.65
C THR A 93 6.64 0.98 6.69
N GLY A 94 6.90 2.19 6.20
CA GLY A 94 8.20 2.86 6.26
C GLY A 94 9.29 2.25 5.36
N GLY A 95 8.94 1.35 4.44
CA GLY A 95 9.90 0.62 3.62
C GLY A 95 10.73 1.47 2.65
N SER A 96 10.30 2.70 2.34
CA SER A 96 10.97 3.65 1.46
C SER A 96 11.66 4.81 2.21
N VAL A 97 11.94 4.64 3.52
CA VAL A 97 12.59 5.67 4.38
C VAL A 97 13.94 5.18 4.84
N PRO A 98 14.99 6.03 4.83
CA PRO A 98 16.28 5.67 5.42
C PRO A 98 16.13 5.24 6.88
N ARG A 99 17.01 4.39 7.35
CA ARG A 99 16.98 3.95 8.75
C ARG A 99 17.34 5.12 9.67
N GLY A 100 16.60 5.26 10.78
CA GLY A 100 16.75 6.37 11.72
C GLY A 100 18.05 6.34 12.54
N ALA A 101 18.25 7.39 13.33
CA ALA A 101 19.31 7.46 14.32
C ALA A 101 19.23 6.28 15.29
N GLY A 102 20.35 5.62 15.55
CA GLY A 102 20.39 4.39 16.34
C GLY A 102 20.22 3.10 15.52
N SER A 103 20.00 3.20 14.20
CA SER A 103 20.10 2.05 13.32
C SER A 103 21.55 1.52 13.29
N THR A 104 21.67 0.20 13.14
CA THR A 104 23.00 -0.45 13.00
C THR A 104 23.57 -0.32 11.59
N LEU A 105 23.09 0.65 10.79
CA LEU A 105 23.64 0.94 9.47
C LEU A 105 25.13 1.28 9.58
N ASP A 106 25.92 0.52 8.87
CA ASP A 106 27.37 0.67 8.81
C ASP A 106 27.82 1.57 7.66
N ARG A 107 26.89 2.04 6.84
CA ARG A 107 27.12 2.85 5.62
C ARG A 107 26.10 3.96 5.48
N PRO A 108 26.45 5.10 4.85
CA PRO A 108 25.47 6.12 4.50
C PRO A 108 24.48 5.60 3.47
N THR A 109 23.30 6.25 3.37
CA THR A 109 22.22 5.86 2.46
C THR A 109 21.92 6.98 1.48
N VAL A 110 21.94 6.66 0.19
CA VAL A 110 21.39 7.48 -0.89
C VAL A 110 19.95 7.05 -1.16
N VAL A 111 19.02 7.98 -1.12
CA VAL A 111 17.65 7.79 -1.61
C VAL A 111 17.63 8.07 -3.10
N LEU A 112 17.30 7.06 -3.89
CA LEU A 112 17.18 7.16 -5.34
C LEU A 112 15.70 7.30 -5.72
N ASN A 113 15.27 8.54 -5.88
CA ASN A 113 13.86 8.86 -6.12
C ASN A 113 13.54 8.83 -7.61
N MET A 114 12.71 7.86 -8.01
CA MET A 114 12.41 7.53 -9.41
C MET A 114 11.31 8.40 -10.05
N ARG A 115 10.77 9.38 -9.37
CA ARG A 115 9.58 10.15 -9.81
C ARG A 115 9.74 10.91 -11.13
N ARG A 116 10.95 11.19 -11.59
CA ARG A 116 11.20 11.80 -12.91
C ARG A 116 11.07 10.80 -14.06
N LEU A 117 11.18 9.50 -13.80
CA LEU A 117 10.97 8.42 -14.77
C LEU A 117 9.48 8.03 -14.73
N ASN A 118 8.61 8.76 -15.45
CA ASN A 118 7.16 8.67 -15.27
C ASN A 118 6.34 8.50 -16.56
N SER A 119 6.94 8.19 -17.68
CA SER A 119 6.23 7.97 -18.95
C SER A 119 5.27 6.78 -18.83
N ILE A 120 4.09 6.92 -19.47
CA ILE A 120 3.05 5.88 -19.60
C ILE A 120 2.69 5.78 -21.09
N ILE A 121 2.98 4.64 -21.71
CA ILE A 121 2.91 4.44 -23.14
C ILE A 121 1.96 3.30 -23.47
N PRO A 122 0.82 3.56 -24.13
CA PRO A 122 -0.05 2.51 -24.60
C PRO A 122 0.60 1.68 -25.72
N ILE A 123 0.43 0.39 -25.65
CA ILE A 123 0.81 -0.57 -26.71
C ILE A 123 -0.35 -1.55 -26.96
N ASP A 124 -0.27 -2.35 -28.01
CA ASP A 124 -1.27 -3.36 -28.36
C ASP A 124 -2.69 -2.78 -28.44
N GLY A 125 -2.83 -1.61 -29.10
CA GLY A 125 -4.14 -0.96 -29.21
C GLY A 125 -4.73 -0.45 -27.89
N GLY A 126 -3.92 -0.36 -26.85
CA GLY A 126 -4.34 0.06 -25.50
C GLY A 126 -4.64 -1.11 -24.56
N GLU A 127 -4.55 -2.36 -25.02
CA GLU A 127 -4.69 -3.54 -24.15
C GLU A 127 -3.59 -3.63 -23.10
N ARG A 128 -2.45 -2.95 -23.35
CA ARG A 128 -1.33 -2.85 -22.41
C ARG A 128 -0.78 -1.45 -22.36
N VAL A 129 -0.15 -1.15 -21.23
CA VAL A 129 0.62 0.08 -21.01
C VAL A 129 2.02 -0.26 -20.53
N VAL A 130 3.00 0.45 -21.08
CA VAL A 130 4.39 0.44 -20.57
C VAL A 130 4.53 1.63 -19.63
N CYS A 131 5.01 1.38 -18.41
CA CYS A 131 5.18 2.39 -17.39
C CYS A 131 6.64 2.46 -16.97
N LEU A 132 7.23 3.65 -16.90
CA LEU A 132 8.45 3.87 -16.15
C LEU A 132 8.16 3.83 -14.64
N ALA A 133 9.14 3.45 -13.83
CA ALA A 133 8.94 3.10 -12.41
C ALA A 133 8.36 4.22 -11.55
N GLY A 134 8.59 5.47 -11.92
CA GLY A 134 8.04 6.66 -11.24
C GLY A 134 6.63 7.06 -11.70
N ALA A 135 6.06 6.40 -12.72
CA ALA A 135 4.70 6.64 -13.18
C ALA A 135 3.71 6.41 -12.02
N GLY A 136 2.80 7.35 -11.82
CA GLY A 136 1.80 7.25 -10.76
C GLY A 136 0.68 6.26 -11.13
N ILE A 137 0.17 5.52 -10.15
CA ILE A 137 -0.94 4.59 -10.37
C ILE A 137 -2.22 5.33 -10.75
N TYR A 138 -2.44 6.54 -10.21
CA TYR A 138 -3.53 7.42 -10.65
C TYR A 138 -3.38 7.85 -12.11
N ASP A 139 -2.14 8.14 -12.53
CA ASP A 139 -1.88 8.53 -13.93
C ASP A 139 -2.12 7.33 -14.87
N VAL A 140 -1.75 6.12 -14.45
CA VAL A 140 -2.05 4.88 -15.20
C VAL A 140 -3.56 4.64 -15.31
N LEU A 141 -4.32 4.84 -14.22
CA LEU A 141 -5.78 4.74 -14.23
C LEU A 141 -6.39 5.75 -15.20
N THR A 142 -5.94 6.99 -15.14
CA THR A 142 -6.42 8.07 -16.04
C THR A 142 -6.08 7.76 -17.49
N LYS A 143 -4.88 7.24 -17.75
CA LYS A 143 -4.48 6.84 -19.09
C LYS A 143 -5.31 5.69 -19.63
N ALA A 144 -5.54 4.65 -18.84
CA ALA A 144 -6.42 3.53 -19.22
C ALA A 144 -7.85 4.02 -19.50
N ALA A 145 -8.39 4.89 -18.64
CA ALA A 145 -9.72 5.47 -18.84
C ALA A 145 -9.84 6.27 -20.15
N SER A 146 -8.79 7.01 -20.55
CA SER A 146 -8.76 7.73 -21.83
C SER A 146 -8.78 6.79 -23.05
N LEU A 147 -8.45 5.52 -22.86
CA LEU A 147 -8.50 4.45 -23.87
C LEU A 147 -9.81 3.66 -23.82
N GLY A 148 -10.78 4.07 -22.98
CA GLY A 148 -12.01 3.32 -22.74
C GLY A 148 -11.83 2.02 -21.94
N ARG A 149 -10.71 1.90 -21.22
CA ARG A 149 -10.32 0.71 -20.48
C ARG A 149 -10.10 1.02 -18.99
N GLU A 150 -9.81 0.02 -18.21
CA GLU A 150 -9.51 0.16 -16.78
C GLU A 150 -8.09 -0.36 -16.49
N SER A 151 -7.43 0.22 -15.48
CA SER A 151 -6.14 -0.28 -14.98
C SER A 151 -6.33 -1.50 -14.06
N HIS A 152 -5.21 -2.14 -13.64
CA HIS A 152 -5.21 -3.13 -12.55
C HIS A 152 -5.92 -2.58 -11.30
N SER A 153 -6.04 -3.39 -10.29
CA SER A 153 -6.73 -3.03 -9.05
C SER A 153 -6.17 -1.74 -8.42
N VAL A 154 -7.08 -0.89 -7.95
CA VAL A 154 -6.79 0.44 -7.46
C VAL A 154 -6.70 0.43 -5.93
N LEU A 155 -5.64 1.03 -5.40
CA LEU A 155 -5.41 1.19 -3.97
C LEU A 155 -6.31 2.26 -3.34
N GLY A 156 -6.65 2.09 -2.07
CA GLY A 156 -7.37 3.13 -1.31
C GLY A 156 -6.63 4.47 -1.23
N SER A 157 -5.28 4.44 -1.24
CA SER A 157 -4.42 5.65 -1.22
C SER A 157 -4.13 6.24 -2.59
N ILE A 158 -4.93 5.95 -3.61
CA ILE A 158 -4.70 6.39 -5.01
C ILE A 158 -4.54 7.90 -5.16
N PHE A 159 -5.21 8.68 -4.32
CA PHE A 159 -5.12 10.15 -4.34
C PHE A 159 -3.72 10.69 -4.02
N LEU A 160 -2.86 9.90 -3.35
CA LEU A 160 -1.45 10.22 -3.11
C LEU A 160 -0.57 9.89 -4.32
N ASN A 161 -1.13 9.28 -5.34
CA ASN A 161 -0.48 8.87 -6.57
C ASN A 161 0.80 8.03 -6.32
N PRO A 162 0.69 6.87 -5.66
CA PRO A 162 1.83 5.97 -5.46
C PRO A 162 2.42 5.54 -6.80
N SER A 163 3.73 5.30 -6.87
CA SER A 163 4.38 4.92 -8.13
C SER A 163 4.20 3.43 -8.46
N THR A 164 4.14 3.11 -9.75
CA THR A 164 4.03 1.71 -10.26
C THR A 164 5.19 0.84 -9.79
N GLY A 165 6.42 1.35 -9.86
CA GLY A 165 7.60 0.61 -9.39
C GLY A 165 7.52 0.26 -7.90
N ALA A 166 7.03 1.18 -7.05
CA ALA A 166 6.80 0.88 -5.64
C ALA A 166 5.64 -0.11 -5.44
N GLY A 167 4.55 0.03 -6.21
CA GLY A 167 3.44 -0.92 -6.19
C GLY A 167 3.87 -2.35 -6.49
N ILE A 168 4.74 -2.55 -7.48
CA ILE A 168 5.33 -3.85 -7.81
C ILE A 168 6.24 -4.33 -6.68
N ALA A 169 7.15 -3.47 -6.20
CA ALA A 169 8.13 -3.82 -5.19
C ALA A 169 7.50 -4.24 -3.85
N PHE A 170 6.38 -3.63 -3.45
CA PHE A 170 5.67 -3.93 -2.20
C PHE A 170 4.46 -4.84 -2.38
N GLY A 171 4.11 -5.20 -3.61
CA GLY A 171 2.98 -6.08 -3.88
C GLY A 171 1.64 -5.44 -3.56
N SER A 172 1.49 -4.16 -3.90
CA SER A 172 0.28 -3.42 -3.59
C SER A 172 -0.95 -4.01 -4.29
N GLY A 173 -1.96 -4.34 -3.52
CA GLY A 173 -3.25 -4.84 -3.99
C GLY A 173 -4.29 -3.73 -4.09
N GLY A 174 -5.58 -4.08 -3.98
CA GLY A 174 -6.67 -3.11 -4.04
C GLY A 174 -8.04 -3.79 -4.02
N THR A 175 -9.07 -2.99 -4.28
CA THR A 175 -10.48 -3.34 -4.11
C THR A 175 -11.05 -4.29 -5.17
N GLN A 176 -10.37 -4.45 -6.32
CA GLN A 176 -10.93 -5.14 -7.49
C GLN A 176 -10.64 -6.65 -7.48
N THR A 177 -11.67 -7.46 -7.39
CA THR A 177 -11.58 -8.92 -7.26
C THR A 177 -11.07 -9.62 -8.52
N LYS A 178 -11.27 -9.04 -9.70
CA LYS A 178 -10.94 -9.67 -10.99
C LYS A 178 -9.57 -9.28 -11.56
N LYS A 179 -8.94 -8.22 -11.05
CA LYS A 179 -7.76 -7.61 -11.69
C LYS A 179 -6.44 -7.89 -10.98
N GLY A 180 -6.48 -8.14 -9.69
CA GLY A 180 -5.28 -8.39 -8.90
C GLY A 180 -4.38 -7.16 -8.67
N PRO A 181 -3.26 -7.36 -7.99
CA PRO A 181 -2.27 -6.32 -7.68
C PRO A 181 -1.45 -5.91 -8.91
N VAL A 182 -0.55 -4.94 -8.69
CA VAL A 182 0.38 -4.40 -9.72
C VAL A 182 1.48 -5.41 -10.09
N TYR A 183 1.18 -6.70 -10.17
CA TYR A 183 2.16 -7.71 -10.53
C TYR A 183 2.27 -7.91 -12.03
N THR A 184 3.50 -8.12 -12.50
CA THR A 184 3.81 -8.39 -13.89
C THR A 184 5.12 -9.18 -13.99
N GLU A 185 5.26 -10.02 -15.00
CA GLU A 185 6.53 -10.67 -15.35
C GLU A 185 7.34 -9.84 -16.36
N ARG A 186 6.73 -8.81 -16.93
CA ARG A 186 7.33 -7.96 -17.97
C ARG A 186 7.96 -6.73 -17.32
N LEU A 187 9.25 -6.82 -16.97
CA LEU A 187 9.99 -5.85 -16.19
C LEU A 187 11.35 -5.51 -16.81
N LEU A 188 11.79 -4.28 -16.55
CA LEU A 188 13.19 -3.86 -16.64
C LEU A 188 13.61 -3.48 -15.23
N TYR A 189 14.62 -4.13 -14.68
CA TYR A 189 15.14 -3.80 -13.36
C TYR A 189 16.63 -4.06 -13.24
N ALA A 190 17.28 -3.35 -12.32
CA ALA A 190 18.70 -3.53 -12.00
C ALA A 190 18.86 -4.17 -10.62
N SER A 191 19.83 -5.07 -10.50
CA SER A 191 20.30 -5.70 -9.27
C SER A 191 21.80 -5.51 -9.12
N VAL A 192 22.34 -5.75 -7.92
CA VAL A 192 23.78 -5.70 -7.65
C VAL A 192 24.28 -7.12 -7.39
N ASP A 193 25.22 -7.58 -8.18
CA ASP A 193 25.77 -8.92 -8.04
C ASP A 193 26.77 -9.01 -6.85
N LYS A 194 27.24 -10.23 -6.57
CA LYS A 194 28.20 -10.50 -5.49
C LYS A 194 29.58 -9.81 -5.65
N HIS A 195 29.88 -9.33 -6.87
CA HIS A 195 31.10 -8.61 -7.21
C HIS A 195 30.94 -7.09 -7.20
N GLY A 196 29.75 -6.58 -6.85
CA GLY A 196 29.44 -5.16 -6.83
C GLY A 196 29.19 -4.57 -8.22
N LYS A 197 28.78 -5.40 -9.18
CA LYS A 197 28.43 -4.92 -10.52
C LYS A 197 26.93 -4.84 -10.68
N VAL A 198 26.47 -3.73 -11.23
CA VAL A 198 25.07 -3.53 -11.59
C VAL A 198 24.74 -4.45 -12.78
N GLN A 199 23.77 -5.31 -12.59
CA GLN A 199 23.24 -6.23 -13.58
C GLN A 199 21.83 -5.81 -13.98
N LEU A 200 21.54 -5.84 -15.27
CA LEU A 200 20.25 -5.47 -15.81
C LEU A 200 19.48 -6.71 -16.28
N THR A 201 18.24 -6.84 -15.83
CA THR A 201 17.29 -7.84 -16.32
C THR A 201 16.22 -7.14 -17.14
N ASN A 202 16.02 -7.58 -18.38
CA ASN A 202 15.00 -7.04 -19.28
C ASN A 202 14.08 -8.17 -19.76
N THR A 203 12.84 -8.14 -19.29
CA THR A 203 11.76 -9.04 -19.70
C THR A 203 10.54 -8.27 -20.23
N LEU A 204 10.71 -7.00 -20.61
CA LEU A 204 9.61 -6.14 -21.07
C LEU A 204 8.83 -6.72 -22.26
N GLY A 205 9.47 -7.57 -23.09
CA GLY A 205 8.89 -8.02 -24.35
C GLY A 205 8.81 -6.90 -25.38
N LEU A 206 9.82 -6.04 -25.38
CA LEU A 206 10.03 -4.98 -26.36
C LEU A 206 11.32 -5.28 -27.14
N LYS A 207 11.35 -4.88 -28.40
CA LYS A 207 12.54 -4.98 -29.25
C LYS A 207 13.55 -3.87 -28.91
N GLY A 208 14.80 -4.13 -29.18
CA GLY A 208 15.90 -3.23 -28.86
C GLY A 208 16.45 -3.47 -27.44
N SER A 209 17.55 -2.81 -27.15
CA SER A 209 18.24 -2.89 -25.87
C SER A 209 19.08 -1.64 -25.64
N GLY A 210 19.53 -1.43 -24.40
CA GLY A 210 20.41 -0.32 -24.05
C GLY A 210 19.79 1.03 -24.36
N LYS A 211 20.64 1.98 -24.72
CA LYS A 211 20.28 3.40 -24.89
C LYS A 211 19.15 3.64 -25.87
N GLU A 212 19.07 2.91 -26.98
CA GLU A 212 18.00 3.07 -27.95
C GLU A 212 16.62 2.78 -27.33
N LEU A 213 16.50 1.66 -26.63
CA LEU A 213 15.25 1.31 -25.93
C LEU A 213 14.93 2.33 -24.82
N TYR A 214 15.94 2.72 -24.03
CA TYR A 214 15.72 3.67 -22.94
C TYR A 214 15.22 5.01 -23.44
N SER A 215 15.82 5.57 -24.49
CA SER A 215 15.37 6.82 -25.10
C SER A 215 13.93 6.76 -25.58
N LYS A 216 13.49 5.64 -26.18
CA LYS A 216 12.09 5.45 -26.59
C LYS A 216 11.13 5.38 -25.39
N LEU A 217 11.54 4.70 -24.30
CA LEU A 217 10.77 4.60 -23.06
C LEU A 217 10.61 5.98 -22.41
N GLU A 218 11.70 6.73 -22.31
CA GLU A 218 11.75 8.05 -21.68
C GLU A 218 10.97 9.10 -22.49
N ALA A 219 11.12 9.09 -23.81
CA ALA A 219 10.40 9.98 -24.71
C ALA A 219 8.93 9.61 -24.90
N GLY A 220 8.49 8.45 -24.43
CA GLY A 220 7.13 7.97 -24.66
C GLY A 220 6.83 7.64 -26.13
N SER A 221 7.85 7.30 -26.92
CA SER A 221 7.78 7.16 -28.39
C SER A 221 7.73 5.71 -28.87
N LEU A 222 7.43 4.74 -27.99
CA LEU A 222 7.20 3.36 -28.41
C LEU A 222 5.99 3.24 -29.35
N SER A 223 6.14 2.38 -30.32
CA SER A 223 5.11 2.03 -31.30
C SER A 223 4.82 0.52 -31.27
N GLN A 224 3.80 0.08 -32.00
CA GLN A 224 3.50 -1.35 -32.15
C GLN A 224 4.66 -2.12 -32.80
N ALA A 225 5.47 -1.47 -33.62
CA ALA A 225 6.65 -2.08 -34.25
C ALA A 225 7.74 -2.47 -33.23
N ASP A 226 7.76 -1.81 -32.07
CA ASP A 226 8.71 -2.05 -30.98
C ASP A 226 8.28 -3.22 -30.09
N VAL A 227 7.04 -3.70 -30.17
CA VAL A 227 6.57 -4.85 -29.40
C VAL A 227 7.15 -6.15 -29.98
N ASP A 228 7.68 -7.01 -29.11
CA ASP A 228 8.12 -8.34 -29.50
C ASP A 228 6.92 -9.29 -29.59
N PRO A 229 6.52 -9.73 -30.79
CA PRO A 229 5.38 -10.63 -30.97
C PRO A 229 5.62 -12.04 -30.41
N LYS A 230 6.86 -12.38 -30.05
CA LYS A 230 7.23 -13.68 -29.46
C LYS A 230 7.11 -13.67 -27.93
N CYS A 231 7.00 -12.51 -27.30
CA CYS A 231 6.87 -12.44 -25.85
C CYS A 231 5.55 -13.07 -25.39
N ARG A 232 5.66 -14.04 -24.49
CA ARG A 232 4.51 -14.75 -23.87
C ARG A 232 4.40 -14.52 -22.37
N LEU A 233 5.28 -13.68 -21.82
CA LEU A 233 5.24 -13.35 -20.40
C LEU A 233 3.99 -12.54 -20.07
N PRO A 234 3.26 -12.91 -19.01
CA PRO A 234 2.07 -12.19 -18.61
C PRO A 234 2.41 -10.79 -18.09
N ALA A 235 1.58 -9.82 -18.44
CA ALA A 235 1.67 -8.43 -17.98
C ALA A 235 0.73 -8.14 -16.78
N SER A 236 0.05 -9.16 -16.26
CA SER A 236 -0.78 -9.12 -15.06
C SER A 236 -0.87 -10.48 -14.39
N GLN A 237 -1.25 -10.50 -13.11
CA GLN A 237 -1.53 -11.73 -12.38
C GLN A 237 -3.01 -12.08 -12.52
N THR A 238 -3.34 -12.83 -13.56
CA THR A 238 -4.74 -13.18 -13.90
C THR A 238 -5.35 -14.26 -13.01
N SER A 239 -4.52 -15.06 -12.31
CA SER A 239 -5.00 -16.08 -11.37
C SER A 239 -5.61 -15.52 -10.11
N TYR A 240 -5.51 -14.21 -9.87
CA TYR A 240 -6.04 -13.55 -8.69
C TYR A 240 -7.51 -13.89 -8.43
N LYS A 241 -8.36 -13.79 -9.44
CA LYS A 241 -9.79 -14.12 -9.36
C LYS A 241 -10.05 -15.61 -9.08
N ASP A 242 -9.14 -16.49 -9.51
CA ASP A 242 -9.32 -17.94 -9.43
C ASP A 242 -8.71 -18.54 -8.16
N GLU A 243 -7.86 -17.79 -7.46
CA GLU A 243 -7.16 -18.25 -6.25
C GLU A 243 -7.56 -17.45 -5.01
N VAL A 244 -7.45 -16.13 -5.06
CA VAL A 244 -7.57 -15.28 -3.86
C VAL A 244 -9.02 -15.03 -3.48
N CYS A 245 -9.91 -14.83 -4.45
CA CYS A 245 -11.32 -14.57 -4.19
C CYS A 245 -12.20 -15.83 -4.18
N GLN A 246 -11.67 -17.00 -4.54
CA GLN A 246 -12.41 -18.28 -4.45
C GLN A 246 -12.28 -18.88 -3.05
N LEU A 247 -13.40 -19.10 -2.38
CA LEU A 247 -13.43 -19.53 -0.97
C LEU A 247 -12.88 -20.94 -0.75
N ASP A 248 -12.92 -21.79 -1.77
CA ASP A 248 -12.42 -23.18 -1.74
C ASP A 248 -10.91 -23.31 -1.99
N LYS A 249 -10.22 -22.20 -2.32
CA LYS A 249 -8.78 -22.20 -2.57
C LYS A 249 -7.99 -21.93 -1.30
N SER A 250 -6.79 -22.50 -1.23
CA SER A 250 -5.91 -22.39 -0.07
C SER A 250 -5.32 -20.99 0.13
N VAL A 251 -5.11 -20.23 -0.96
CA VAL A 251 -4.53 -18.89 -0.88
C VAL A 251 -5.50 -17.94 -0.19
N SER A 252 -5.13 -17.49 1.00
CA SER A 252 -5.98 -16.61 1.83
C SER A 252 -5.82 -15.14 1.49
N ARG A 253 -4.66 -14.74 0.97
CA ARG A 253 -4.38 -13.39 0.50
C ARG A 253 -3.21 -13.40 -0.48
N PHE A 254 -3.26 -12.54 -1.46
CA PHE A 254 -2.30 -12.54 -2.57
C PHE A 254 -0.87 -12.19 -2.11
N ASN A 255 -0.71 -11.14 -1.32
CA ASN A 255 0.62 -10.63 -0.96
C ASN A 255 1.40 -11.50 0.02
N ALA A 256 0.72 -12.32 0.82
CA ALA A 256 1.40 -13.21 1.78
C ALA A 256 1.69 -14.58 1.21
N ASP A 257 0.70 -15.14 0.54
CA ASP A 257 0.75 -16.54 0.12
C ASP A 257 1.37 -16.69 -1.27
N THR A 258 1.45 -15.61 -2.03
CA THR A 258 2.09 -15.57 -3.35
C THR A 258 3.32 -14.67 -3.32
N LYS A 259 4.45 -15.18 -3.79
CA LYS A 259 5.70 -14.42 -3.84
C LYS A 259 5.70 -13.33 -4.91
N GLY A 260 4.75 -13.40 -5.83
CA GLY A 260 4.76 -12.63 -7.07
C GLY A 260 5.91 -13.00 -7.99
N PRO A 261 5.78 -12.73 -9.29
CA PRO A 261 6.82 -13.05 -10.26
C PRO A 261 8.00 -12.07 -10.18
N SER A 262 9.18 -12.53 -10.59
CA SER A 262 10.39 -11.73 -10.83
C SER A 262 10.70 -10.75 -9.67
N ALA A 263 10.73 -9.44 -9.92
CA ALA A 263 11.02 -8.39 -8.94
C ALA A 263 9.82 -7.98 -8.07
N CYS A 264 8.64 -8.58 -8.26
CA CYS A 264 7.49 -8.34 -7.39
C CYS A 264 7.82 -8.74 -5.95
N ARG A 265 7.42 -7.92 -4.99
CA ARG A 265 7.76 -8.09 -3.56
C ARG A 265 9.25 -8.12 -3.24
N SER A 266 10.05 -7.45 -4.07
CA SER A 266 11.48 -7.26 -3.79
C SER A 266 11.74 -6.25 -2.65
N GLU A 267 10.78 -5.44 -2.31
CA GLU A 267 10.83 -4.40 -1.27
C GLU A 267 12.09 -3.54 -1.32
N GLY A 268 12.51 -3.19 -2.54
CA GLY A 268 13.68 -2.36 -2.79
C GLY A 268 15.02 -3.11 -2.84
N LYS A 269 15.03 -4.45 -2.83
CA LYS A 269 16.25 -5.26 -3.04
C LYS A 269 16.72 -5.29 -4.49
N VAL A 270 15.91 -4.75 -5.39
CA VAL A 270 16.28 -4.41 -6.78
C VAL A 270 15.72 -3.04 -7.12
N MET A 271 16.26 -2.39 -8.14
CA MET A 271 15.79 -1.11 -8.66
C MET A 271 14.93 -1.36 -9.90
N ILE A 272 13.61 -1.26 -9.76
CA ILE A 272 12.67 -1.36 -10.89
C ILE A 272 12.79 -0.07 -11.72
N LEU A 273 12.88 -0.19 -13.05
CA LEU A 273 13.06 0.91 -13.99
C LEU A 273 11.83 1.08 -14.89
N ALA A 274 11.30 -0.02 -15.41
CA ALA A 274 10.10 -0.02 -16.23
C ALA A 274 9.31 -1.32 -16.09
N SER A 275 8.04 -1.28 -16.46
CA SER A 275 7.11 -2.42 -16.41
C SER A 275 6.08 -2.33 -17.52
N VAL A 276 5.50 -3.49 -17.89
CA VAL A 276 4.34 -3.57 -18.78
C VAL A 276 3.17 -4.14 -18.01
N HIS A 277 2.03 -3.50 -18.11
CA HIS A 277 0.79 -3.92 -17.43
C HIS A 277 -0.34 -4.10 -18.42
N ASP A 278 -1.18 -5.11 -18.22
CA ASP A 278 -2.44 -5.22 -18.92
C ASP A 278 -3.40 -4.12 -18.47
N THR A 279 -4.24 -3.68 -19.39
CA THR A 279 -5.46 -2.94 -19.09
C THR A 279 -6.65 -3.90 -19.23
N PHE A 280 -7.77 -3.54 -18.63
CA PHE A 280 -8.92 -4.42 -18.54
C PHE A 280 -10.14 -3.80 -19.22
N GLU A 281 -11.05 -4.64 -19.68
CA GLU A 281 -12.32 -4.18 -20.21
C GLU A 281 -13.10 -3.43 -19.13
N LYS A 282 -13.70 -2.32 -19.53
CA LYS A 282 -14.64 -1.58 -18.71
C LYS A 282 -16.00 -2.25 -18.80
N PRO A 283 -16.74 -2.42 -17.69
CA PRO A 283 -18.11 -2.90 -17.76
C PRO A 283 -18.98 -1.93 -18.57
N GLN A 284 -19.88 -2.47 -19.39
CA GLN A 284 -20.86 -1.70 -20.17
C GLN A 284 -21.79 -0.91 -19.25
N SER A 285 -22.13 -1.51 -18.12
CA SER A 285 -22.81 -0.86 -17.01
C SER A 285 -22.37 -1.46 -15.68
N ALA A 286 -22.44 -0.66 -14.63
CA ALA A 286 -22.14 -1.10 -13.28
C ALA A 286 -23.17 -0.54 -12.30
N ASP A 287 -23.70 -1.41 -11.46
CA ASP A 287 -24.50 -1.03 -10.30
C ASP A 287 -23.65 -1.07 -9.04
N VAL A 288 -24.03 -0.27 -8.07
CA VAL A 288 -23.46 -0.30 -6.72
C VAL A 288 -24.59 -0.59 -5.75
N LEU A 289 -24.39 -1.61 -4.93
CA LEU A 289 -25.34 -2.05 -3.91
C LEU A 289 -24.75 -1.77 -2.52
N TRP A 290 -25.59 -1.26 -1.63
CA TRP A 290 -25.34 -1.26 -0.20
C TRP A 290 -26.17 -2.37 0.43
N VAL A 291 -25.51 -3.41 0.95
CA VAL A 291 -26.16 -4.57 1.55
C VAL A 291 -25.90 -4.53 3.06
N SER A 292 -26.97 -4.53 3.86
CA SER A 292 -26.88 -4.44 5.32
C SER A 292 -27.37 -5.72 5.98
N CYS A 293 -26.54 -6.26 6.87
CA CYS A 293 -26.75 -7.49 7.62
C CYS A 293 -26.78 -7.19 9.12
N LYS A 294 -27.54 -7.98 9.87
CA LYS A 294 -27.61 -7.86 11.32
C LYS A 294 -26.32 -8.30 12.00
N ASP A 295 -25.68 -9.33 11.49
CA ASP A 295 -24.47 -9.93 12.08
C ASP A 295 -23.45 -10.31 11.00
N LEU A 296 -22.19 -10.46 11.44
CA LEU A 296 -21.06 -10.78 10.58
C LEU A 296 -21.22 -12.14 9.90
N ALA A 297 -21.84 -13.11 10.57
CA ALA A 297 -22.08 -14.45 10.01
C ALA A 297 -23.01 -14.37 8.79
N THR A 298 -24.04 -13.52 8.84
CA THR A 298 -24.92 -13.27 7.72
C THR A 298 -24.20 -12.56 6.57
N ALA A 299 -23.32 -11.59 6.85
CA ALA A 299 -22.46 -10.98 5.83
C ALA A 299 -21.56 -12.02 5.14
N HIS A 300 -20.99 -12.95 5.89
CA HIS A 300 -20.23 -14.07 5.33
C HIS A 300 -21.07 -15.05 4.52
N LYS A 301 -22.37 -15.23 4.85
CA LYS A 301 -23.29 -16.01 3.97
C LYS A 301 -23.51 -15.29 2.64
N VAL A 302 -23.71 -13.96 2.63
CA VAL A 302 -23.76 -13.18 1.36
C VAL A 302 -22.47 -13.37 0.57
N LYS A 303 -21.32 -13.29 1.23
CA LYS A 303 -20.01 -13.55 0.62
C LYS A 303 -19.96 -14.94 -0.04
N ALA A 304 -20.39 -15.98 0.67
CA ALA A 304 -20.28 -17.36 0.22
C ALA A 304 -21.34 -17.75 -0.83
N GLU A 305 -22.60 -17.35 -0.65
CA GLU A 305 -23.69 -17.83 -1.49
C GLU A 305 -23.96 -16.94 -2.71
N VAL A 306 -23.67 -15.63 -2.59
CA VAL A 306 -23.96 -14.66 -3.67
C VAL A 306 -22.71 -14.27 -4.44
N ASN A 307 -21.58 -13.97 -3.73
CA ASN A 307 -20.44 -13.29 -4.33
C ASN A 307 -19.30 -14.22 -4.78
N PHE A 308 -18.82 -15.15 -3.91
CA PHE A 308 -17.53 -15.81 -4.09
C PHE A 308 -17.52 -17.32 -3.83
N GLY A 309 -18.64 -17.94 -3.51
CA GLY A 309 -18.70 -19.37 -3.20
C GLY A 309 -18.47 -20.27 -4.40
N ASN A 310 -18.33 -21.58 -4.14
CA ASN A 310 -18.14 -22.59 -5.18
C ASN A 310 -19.24 -22.51 -6.25
N GLY A 311 -18.83 -22.51 -7.51
CA GLY A 311 -19.72 -22.44 -8.65
C GLY A 311 -20.21 -21.03 -9.01
N VAL A 312 -19.85 -19.99 -8.26
CA VAL A 312 -20.13 -18.60 -8.63
C VAL A 312 -19.15 -18.18 -9.73
N LYS A 313 -19.65 -18.08 -10.96
CA LYS A 313 -18.85 -17.68 -12.13
C LYS A 313 -18.76 -16.17 -12.29
N ASP A 314 -19.81 -15.45 -11.93
CA ASP A 314 -19.93 -14.01 -12.11
C ASP A 314 -19.69 -13.30 -10.77
N MET A 315 -18.45 -13.32 -10.32
CA MET A 315 -18.06 -12.59 -9.11
C MET A 315 -18.20 -11.08 -9.32
N PRO A 316 -18.63 -10.33 -8.31
CA PRO A 316 -18.68 -8.87 -8.39
C PRO A 316 -17.26 -8.29 -8.60
N PRO A 317 -17.10 -7.22 -9.40
CA PRO A 317 -15.84 -6.51 -9.56
C PRO A 317 -15.21 -6.07 -8.25
N SER A 318 -16.02 -5.65 -7.26
CA SER A 318 -15.54 -5.36 -5.90
C SER A 318 -16.59 -5.70 -4.86
N CYS A 319 -16.14 -6.05 -3.67
CA CYS A 319 -16.97 -6.26 -2.49
C CYS A 319 -16.17 -5.79 -1.27
N GLU A 320 -16.57 -4.64 -0.74
CA GLU A 320 -16.00 -4.03 0.45
C GLU A 320 -16.91 -4.25 1.65
N TYR A 321 -16.35 -4.32 2.82
CA TYR A 321 -17.07 -4.46 4.08
C TYR A 321 -16.76 -3.26 5.00
N MET A 322 -17.74 -2.87 5.80
CA MET A 322 -17.62 -1.92 6.91
C MET A 322 -18.51 -2.37 8.07
N ASP A 323 -18.01 -2.30 9.29
CA ASP A 323 -18.84 -2.45 10.49
C ASP A 323 -19.50 -1.12 10.92
N ALA A 324 -20.38 -1.19 11.90
CA ALA A 324 -21.11 -0.04 12.43
C ALA A 324 -20.16 1.03 13.01
N ASP A 325 -19.09 0.62 13.70
CA ASP A 325 -18.11 1.54 14.27
C ASP A 325 -17.35 2.29 13.17
N SER A 326 -17.01 1.63 12.07
CA SER A 326 -16.42 2.27 10.90
C SER A 326 -17.36 3.30 10.28
N VAL A 327 -18.64 2.95 10.12
CA VAL A 327 -19.66 3.86 9.58
C VAL A 327 -19.82 5.08 10.47
N LYS A 328 -19.94 4.87 11.79
CA LYS A 328 -20.05 5.93 12.78
C LYS A 328 -18.85 6.87 12.76
N ALA A 329 -17.64 6.32 12.79
CA ALA A 329 -16.42 7.13 12.82
C ALA A 329 -16.26 7.98 11.55
N VAL A 330 -16.60 7.46 10.37
CA VAL A 330 -16.58 8.24 9.13
C VAL A 330 -17.64 9.35 9.17
N ASP A 331 -18.82 9.10 9.68
CA ASP A 331 -19.86 10.14 9.81
C ASP A 331 -19.46 11.21 10.84
N GLU A 332 -18.82 10.83 11.95
CA GLU A 332 -18.39 11.76 13.01
C GLU A 332 -17.13 12.56 12.70
N ALA A 333 -16.22 12.06 11.85
CA ALA A 333 -14.91 12.67 11.62
C ALA A 333 -14.47 12.75 10.16
N GLY A 334 -15.26 12.21 9.22
CA GLY A 334 -14.87 12.07 7.81
C GLY A 334 -15.67 12.91 6.82
N ARG A 335 -16.72 13.64 7.23
CA ARG A 335 -17.58 14.40 6.30
C ARG A 335 -16.83 15.46 5.51
N ILE A 336 -15.91 16.18 6.15
CA ILE A 336 -15.03 17.17 5.49
C ILE A 336 -14.20 16.49 4.41
N ILE A 337 -13.66 15.31 4.70
CA ILE A 337 -12.81 14.55 3.78
C ILE A 337 -13.64 14.09 2.57
N CYS A 338 -14.82 13.51 2.82
CA CYS A 338 -15.76 13.11 1.76
C CYS A 338 -16.19 14.30 0.90
N TRP A 339 -16.49 15.43 1.53
CA TRP A 339 -16.86 16.67 0.83
C TRP A 339 -15.70 17.18 -0.03
N ALA A 340 -14.48 17.21 0.52
CA ALA A 340 -13.29 17.62 -0.22
C ALA A 340 -13.05 16.72 -1.45
N ILE A 341 -13.13 15.39 -1.30
CA ILE A 341 -13.00 14.46 -2.41
C ILE A 341 -14.09 14.70 -3.46
N ARG A 342 -15.33 14.95 -3.03
CA ARG A 342 -16.45 15.22 -3.94
C ARG A 342 -16.29 16.51 -4.74
N VAL A 343 -15.80 17.58 -4.10
CA VAL A 343 -15.71 18.92 -4.72
C VAL A 343 -14.44 19.08 -5.54
N VAL A 344 -13.32 18.60 -5.01
CA VAL A 344 -11.98 18.76 -5.61
C VAL A 344 -11.64 17.61 -6.57
N GLY A 345 -12.27 16.45 -6.35
CA GLY A 345 -11.94 15.21 -7.05
C GLY A 345 -10.68 14.53 -6.50
N ILE A 346 -10.49 13.27 -6.90
CA ILE A 346 -9.23 12.55 -6.63
C ILE A 346 -8.23 12.99 -7.70
N GLY A 347 -7.13 13.65 -7.30
CA GLY A 347 -6.15 14.13 -8.24
C GLY A 347 -5.11 15.09 -7.65
N PRO A 348 -4.37 15.81 -8.50
CA PRO A 348 -3.27 16.69 -8.08
C PRO A 348 -3.68 17.77 -7.06
N THR A 349 -4.89 18.31 -7.17
CA THR A 349 -5.39 19.36 -6.26
C THR A 349 -5.62 18.83 -4.85
N LEU A 350 -6.21 17.64 -4.71
CA LEU A 350 -6.37 16.99 -3.40
C LEU A 350 -5.01 16.66 -2.78
N LYS A 351 -4.08 16.17 -3.60
CA LYS A 351 -2.70 15.93 -3.17
C LYS A 351 -2.03 17.21 -2.68
N MET A 352 -2.18 18.32 -3.39
CA MET A 352 -1.62 19.61 -2.98
C MET A 352 -2.19 20.07 -1.63
N ALA A 353 -3.48 19.92 -1.39
CA ALA A 353 -4.11 20.22 -0.11
C ALA A 353 -3.55 19.33 1.02
N TRP A 354 -3.36 18.03 0.73
CA TRP A 354 -2.73 17.10 1.65
C TRP A 354 -1.27 17.46 1.95
N ASP A 355 -0.48 17.79 0.93
CA ASP A 355 0.92 18.22 1.09
C ASP A 355 1.01 19.51 1.93
N LEU A 356 0.05 20.44 1.76
CA LEU A 356 -0.03 21.66 2.57
C LEU A 356 -0.33 21.34 4.04
N LYS A 357 -1.26 20.40 4.32
CA LYS A 357 -1.53 19.89 5.67
C LYS A 357 -0.25 19.34 6.30
N LEU A 358 0.48 18.46 5.60
CA LEU A 358 1.72 17.87 6.08
C LEU A 358 2.81 18.93 6.33
N LYS A 359 2.94 19.95 5.48
CA LYS A 359 3.87 21.07 5.68
C LYS A 359 3.50 21.87 6.93
N PHE A 360 2.21 22.10 7.16
CA PHE A 360 1.75 22.78 8.38
C PHE A 360 2.08 21.95 9.64
N GLU A 361 1.83 20.64 9.60
CA GLU A 361 2.14 19.72 10.70
C GLU A 361 3.65 19.67 11.03
N ALA A 362 4.51 19.94 10.03
CA ALA A 362 5.95 19.98 10.19
C ALA A 362 6.50 21.31 10.76
N LEU A 363 5.67 22.32 10.94
CA LEU A 363 6.10 23.60 11.52
C LEU A 363 6.54 23.43 12.97
N PRO A 364 7.60 24.14 13.41
CA PRO A 364 8.10 24.07 14.79
C PRO A 364 7.26 24.91 15.75
N ILE A 365 5.94 24.80 15.66
CA ILE A 365 4.97 25.48 16.55
C ILE A 365 4.26 24.45 17.42
N PRO A 366 3.94 24.79 18.67
CA PRO A 366 3.23 23.89 19.55
C PRO A 366 1.91 23.41 18.93
N PHE A 367 1.67 22.10 19.03
CA PHE A 367 0.45 21.45 18.55
C PHE A 367 0.22 21.45 17.02
N ALA A 368 1.18 21.92 16.19
CA ALA A 368 1.04 21.90 14.72
C ALA A 368 0.56 20.54 14.17
N LYS A 369 1.05 19.44 14.74
CA LYS A 369 0.70 18.06 14.33
C LYS A 369 -0.76 17.67 14.58
N VAL A 370 -1.45 18.36 15.47
CA VAL A 370 -2.82 17.99 15.86
C VAL A 370 -3.86 19.05 15.47
N ILE A 371 -3.45 20.28 15.21
CA ILE A 371 -4.37 21.39 14.88
C ILE A 371 -5.25 21.08 13.67
N PRO A 372 -4.72 20.60 12.53
CA PRO A 372 -5.56 20.33 11.36
C PRO A 372 -6.63 19.26 11.64
N ASP A 373 -6.26 18.16 12.27
CA ASP A 373 -7.21 17.08 12.57
C ASP A 373 -8.23 17.50 13.63
N LYS A 374 -7.82 18.27 14.65
CA LYS A 374 -8.76 18.85 15.64
C LYS A 374 -9.75 19.83 14.99
N ALA A 375 -9.28 20.66 14.07
CA ALA A 375 -10.15 21.57 13.33
C ALA A 375 -11.14 20.79 12.46
N MET A 376 -10.68 19.79 11.73
CA MET A 376 -11.56 18.93 10.94
C MET A 376 -12.61 18.24 11.81
N PHE A 377 -12.23 17.71 12.97
CA PHE A 377 -13.16 17.07 13.90
C PHE A 377 -14.20 18.07 14.43
N LEU A 378 -13.77 19.23 14.90
CA LEU A 378 -14.65 20.27 15.47
C LEU A 378 -15.68 20.80 14.45
N PHE A 379 -15.24 21.01 13.22
CA PHE A 379 -16.09 21.54 12.15
C PHE A 379 -16.80 20.46 11.31
N ASN A 380 -16.60 19.17 11.61
CA ASN A 380 -17.18 18.08 10.86
C ASN A 380 -18.71 18.18 10.70
N GLY A 381 -19.41 18.58 11.77
CA GLY A 381 -20.87 18.73 11.79
C GLY A 381 -21.42 19.86 10.91
N LEU A 382 -20.58 20.78 10.43
CA LEU A 382 -20.99 21.83 9.47
C LEU A 382 -21.11 21.29 8.04
N PHE A 383 -20.59 20.10 7.77
CA PHE A 383 -20.64 19.47 6.47
C PHE A 383 -21.78 18.45 6.38
N PRO A 384 -22.42 18.31 5.22
CA PRO A 384 -23.54 17.39 5.07
C PRO A 384 -23.12 15.94 5.31
N ARG A 385 -24.03 15.10 5.78
CA ARG A 385 -23.83 13.65 5.83
C ARG A 385 -23.56 13.13 4.41
N THR A 386 -22.59 12.24 4.28
CA THR A 386 -22.15 11.75 2.97
C THR A 386 -23.06 10.67 2.44
N LEU A 387 -23.51 9.76 3.32
CA LEU A 387 -24.41 8.68 2.94
C LEU A 387 -25.82 9.22 2.70
N PRO A 388 -26.53 8.73 1.66
CA PRO A 388 -27.94 9.08 1.40
C PRO A 388 -28.86 8.55 2.50
N SER A 389 -29.99 9.23 2.70
CA SER A 389 -30.94 8.91 3.78
C SER A 389 -31.38 7.44 3.83
N PRO A 390 -31.71 6.75 2.70
CA PRO A 390 -32.06 5.34 2.77
C PRO A 390 -30.96 4.43 3.29
N ILE A 391 -29.69 4.78 3.03
CA ILE A 391 -28.55 4.02 3.56
C ILE A 391 -28.33 4.36 5.04
N LEU A 392 -28.49 5.62 5.44
CA LEU A 392 -28.39 6.03 6.84
C LEU A 392 -29.39 5.28 7.73
N GLU A 393 -30.64 5.12 7.28
CA GLU A 393 -31.65 4.32 7.97
C GLU A 393 -31.20 2.87 8.16
N LEU A 394 -30.61 2.27 7.10
CA LEU A 394 -30.06 0.91 7.18
C LEU A 394 -28.87 0.81 8.15
N THR A 395 -28.05 1.84 8.28
CA THR A 395 -26.91 1.86 9.20
C THR A 395 -27.31 2.04 10.67
N GLU A 396 -28.51 2.56 10.92
CA GLU A 396 -29.10 2.63 12.26
C GLU A 396 -29.71 1.30 12.73
N GLU A 397 -30.14 0.45 11.77
CA GLU A 397 -30.78 -0.83 12.05
C GLU A 397 -29.83 -2.02 12.05
N LYS A 398 -28.72 -1.94 11.34
CA LYS A 398 -27.82 -3.05 11.05
C LYS A 398 -26.37 -2.68 11.39
N GLU A 399 -25.58 -3.70 11.72
CA GLU A 399 -24.21 -3.51 12.20
C GLU A 399 -23.13 -3.83 11.16
N HIS A 400 -23.50 -4.55 10.08
CA HIS A 400 -22.55 -5.05 9.09
C HIS A 400 -22.99 -4.70 7.67
N HIS A 401 -22.12 -4.03 6.93
CA HIS A 401 -22.46 -3.46 5.62
C HIS A 401 -21.48 -3.92 4.55
N LEU A 402 -22.03 -4.27 3.38
CA LEU A 402 -21.24 -4.60 2.20
C LEU A 402 -21.51 -3.56 1.10
N LEU A 403 -20.45 -3.03 0.53
CA LEU A 403 -20.48 -2.19 -0.66
C LEU A 403 -20.05 -3.04 -1.84
N ILE A 404 -20.99 -3.39 -2.71
CA ILE A 404 -20.79 -4.36 -3.79
C ILE A 404 -20.97 -3.68 -5.14
N SER A 405 -19.97 -3.81 -6.01
CA SER A 405 -20.08 -3.39 -7.42
C SER A 405 -20.52 -4.56 -8.27
N VAL A 406 -21.62 -4.42 -9.03
CA VAL A 406 -22.13 -5.43 -9.94
C VAL A 406 -21.92 -4.95 -11.38
N GLY A 407 -21.07 -5.61 -12.13
CA GLY A 407 -20.71 -5.23 -13.50
C GLY A 407 -21.40 -6.10 -14.54
N GLU A 408 -21.83 -5.48 -15.65
CA GLU A 408 -22.28 -6.15 -16.87
C GLU A 408 -21.24 -5.96 -17.97
N PHE A 409 -20.73 -7.06 -18.51
CA PHE A 409 -19.70 -7.07 -19.58
C PHE A 409 -20.26 -7.56 -20.93
N GLY A 410 -21.58 -7.79 -21.02
CA GLY A 410 -22.28 -8.16 -22.25
C GLY A 410 -22.71 -9.62 -22.34
N ALA A 411 -22.48 -10.41 -21.29
CA ALA A 411 -22.90 -11.83 -21.24
C ALA A 411 -24.01 -12.12 -20.20
N GLY A 412 -24.68 -11.08 -19.68
CA GLY A 412 -25.78 -11.21 -18.72
C GLY A 412 -25.31 -11.47 -17.29
N GLU A 413 -24.10 -11.03 -16.92
CA GLU A 413 -23.51 -11.22 -15.60
C GLU A 413 -24.32 -10.55 -14.52
N ALA A 414 -24.76 -9.33 -14.73
CA ALA A 414 -25.56 -8.58 -13.77
C ALA A 414 -26.90 -9.29 -13.51
N LYS A 415 -27.58 -9.78 -14.57
CA LYS A 415 -28.83 -10.52 -14.42
C LYS A 415 -28.66 -11.75 -13.53
N ARG A 416 -27.63 -12.58 -13.81
CA ARG A 416 -27.36 -13.79 -13.01
C ARG A 416 -26.98 -13.45 -11.57
N TYR A 417 -26.29 -12.33 -11.35
CA TYR A 417 -25.99 -11.84 -10.02
C TYR A 417 -27.26 -11.51 -9.24
N TYR A 418 -28.18 -10.74 -9.82
CA TYR A 418 -29.45 -10.39 -9.17
C TYR A 418 -30.32 -11.63 -8.90
N GLU A 419 -30.40 -12.59 -9.82
CA GLU A 419 -31.10 -13.84 -9.60
C GLU A 419 -30.57 -14.63 -8.37
N ARG A 420 -29.25 -14.61 -8.14
CA ARG A 420 -28.66 -15.22 -6.93
C ARG A 420 -28.99 -14.41 -5.68
N LEU A 421 -28.89 -13.10 -5.76
CA LEU A 421 -29.18 -12.21 -4.65
C LEU A 421 -30.65 -12.33 -4.22
N ASP A 422 -31.59 -12.33 -5.16
CA ASP A 422 -33.03 -12.47 -4.88
C ASP A 422 -33.33 -13.81 -4.22
N LYS A 423 -32.75 -14.91 -4.70
CA LYS A 423 -32.88 -16.23 -4.07
C LYS A 423 -32.32 -16.26 -2.65
N PHE A 424 -31.23 -15.55 -2.41
CA PHE A 424 -30.63 -15.42 -1.09
C PHE A 424 -31.54 -14.61 -0.14
N MET A 425 -32.02 -13.44 -0.59
CA MET A 425 -32.91 -12.57 0.19
C MET A 425 -34.23 -13.24 0.55
N ALA A 426 -34.77 -14.09 -0.34
CA ALA A 426 -35.99 -14.88 -0.05
C ALA A 426 -35.82 -15.83 1.15
N LYS A 427 -34.59 -16.29 1.41
CA LYS A 427 -34.23 -17.12 2.58
C LYS A 427 -33.79 -16.30 3.81
N HIS A 428 -33.35 -15.05 3.59
CA HIS A 428 -32.82 -14.15 4.61
C HIS A 428 -33.51 -12.78 4.56
N PRO A 429 -34.78 -12.67 4.98
CA PRO A 429 -35.59 -11.46 4.84
C PRO A 429 -35.13 -10.29 5.71
N ASP A 430 -34.26 -10.55 6.66
CA ASP A 430 -33.60 -9.57 7.53
C ASP A 430 -32.43 -8.85 6.84
N VAL A 431 -31.90 -9.38 5.73
CA VAL A 431 -30.91 -8.70 4.89
C VAL A 431 -31.59 -7.62 4.08
N LYS A 432 -31.05 -6.42 4.11
CA LYS A 432 -31.56 -5.27 3.37
C LYS A 432 -30.60 -4.85 2.29
N VAL A 433 -31.14 -4.46 1.16
CA VAL A 433 -30.35 -4.06 -0.02
C VAL A 433 -30.87 -2.71 -0.52
N HIS A 434 -29.97 -1.75 -0.65
CA HIS A 434 -30.22 -0.50 -1.35
C HIS A 434 -29.38 -0.47 -2.64
N LYS A 435 -30.06 -0.33 -3.77
CA LYS A 435 -29.39 -0.12 -5.07
C LYS A 435 -29.16 1.36 -5.25
N CYS A 436 -27.89 1.76 -5.27
CA CYS A 436 -27.48 3.16 -5.38
C CYS A 436 -27.88 3.75 -6.74
N SER A 437 -28.49 4.91 -6.73
CA SER A 437 -28.65 5.76 -7.91
C SER A 437 -27.30 6.26 -8.43
N ALA A 438 -27.25 6.82 -9.62
CA ALA A 438 -26.01 7.36 -10.21
C ALA A 438 -25.33 8.41 -9.31
N GLY A 439 -26.12 9.26 -8.63
CA GLY A 439 -25.59 10.28 -7.72
C GLY A 439 -25.11 9.73 -6.37
N GLU A 440 -25.58 8.55 -5.97
CA GLU A 440 -25.21 7.91 -4.70
C GLU A 440 -23.95 7.05 -4.82
N LYS A 441 -23.65 6.51 -6.01
CA LYS A 441 -22.48 5.62 -6.24
C LYS A 441 -21.17 6.25 -5.78
N ASP A 442 -20.93 7.50 -6.13
CA ASP A 442 -19.73 8.22 -5.74
C ASP A 442 -19.69 8.49 -4.24
N ALA A 443 -20.83 8.86 -3.65
CA ALA A 443 -20.93 9.15 -2.22
C ALA A 443 -20.54 7.94 -1.36
N VAL A 444 -21.06 6.75 -1.67
CA VAL A 444 -20.75 5.53 -0.90
C VAL A 444 -19.30 5.09 -1.08
N ASN A 445 -18.73 5.27 -2.29
CA ASN A 445 -17.33 4.99 -2.54
C ASN A 445 -16.40 5.96 -1.77
N PHE A 446 -16.69 7.27 -1.80
CA PHE A 446 -15.92 8.26 -1.05
C PHE A 446 -16.01 8.01 0.45
N PHE A 447 -17.18 7.63 0.94
CA PHE A 447 -17.40 7.27 2.34
C PHE A 447 -16.50 6.10 2.77
N ARG A 448 -16.43 5.04 1.96
CA ARG A 448 -15.55 3.89 2.23
C ARG A 448 -14.06 4.29 2.21
N PHE A 449 -13.65 5.13 1.27
CA PHE A 449 -12.26 5.60 1.18
C PHE A 449 -11.87 6.57 2.31
N ALA A 450 -12.82 7.25 2.92
CA ALA A 450 -12.57 8.16 4.03
C ALA A 450 -12.31 7.43 5.36
N ALA A 451 -12.48 6.11 5.47
CA ALA A 451 -12.37 5.38 6.74
C ALA A 451 -11.02 5.60 7.44
N ALA A 452 -9.91 5.32 6.78
CA ALA A 452 -8.58 5.46 7.38
C ALA A 452 -8.23 6.91 7.81
N PRO A 453 -8.42 7.96 6.97
CA PRO A 453 -8.18 9.32 7.43
C PRO A 453 -9.19 9.80 8.50
N ALA A 454 -10.44 9.33 8.48
CA ALA A 454 -11.43 9.66 9.50
C ALA A 454 -11.04 9.09 10.87
N PHE A 455 -10.47 7.91 10.93
CA PHE A 455 -9.93 7.33 12.17
C PHE A 455 -8.92 8.25 12.85
N ARG A 456 -7.91 8.73 12.11
CA ARG A 456 -6.92 9.67 12.65
C ARG A 456 -7.59 10.93 13.17
N THR A 457 -8.49 11.52 12.39
CA THR A 457 -9.23 12.73 12.77
C THR A 457 -10.07 12.49 14.04
N TRP A 458 -10.68 11.32 14.15
CA TRP A 458 -11.47 10.92 15.32
C TRP A 458 -10.59 10.79 16.58
N CYS A 459 -9.47 10.05 16.51
CA CYS A 459 -8.55 9.87 17.62
C CYS A 459 -7.98 11.21 18.11
N VAL A 460 -7.47 12.04 17.20
CA VAL A 460 -6.92 13.36 17.53
C VAL A 460 -8.00 14.29 18.10
N GLY A 461 -9.19 14.27 17.51
CA GLY A 461 -10.35 15.03 17.98
C GLY A 461 -10.74 14.67 19.41
N SER A 462 -10.82 13.39 19.69
CA SER A 462 -11.16 12.83 21.02
C SER A 462 -10.02 12.93 22.04
N GLY A 463 -8.80 13.28 21.61
CA GLY A 463 -7.63 13.37 22.49
C GLY A 463 -7.12 12.01 22.97
N LEU A 464 -7.38 10.96 22.18
CA LEU A 464 -6.99 9.58 22.45
C LEU A 464 -5.91 9.13 21.47
N GLU A 465 -5.24 8.03 21.81
CA GLU A 465 -4.21 7.40 20.99
C GLU A 465 -4.75 6.14 20.32
N GLY A 466 -4.23 5.83 19.13
CA GLY A 466 -4.65 4.67 18.37
C GLY A 466 -3.62 4.23 17.34
N PHE A 467 -3.87 3.08 16.75
CA PHE A 467 -3.03 2.46 15.73
C PHE A 467 -3.89 1.84 14.63
N SER A 468 -3.27 1.60 13.48
CA SER A 468 -3.89 0.90 12.35
C SER A 468 -3.08 -0.34 12.02
N THR A 469 -3.75 -1.45 11.73
CA THR A 469 -3.14 -2.72 11.33
C THR A 469 -3.87 -3.30 10.14
N ASP A 470 -3.11 -3.80 9.16
CA ASP A 470 -3.64 -4.49 8.00
C ASP A 470 -3.23 -5.96 8.05
N TYR A 471 -4.19 -6.85 7.97
CA TYR A 471 -3.94 -8.29 8.02
C TYR A 471 -4.85 -9.07 7.07
N GLY A 472 -4.40 -10.24 6.64
CA GLY A 472 -5.20 -11.19 5.87
C GLY A 472 -5.70 -12.31 6.76
N LEU A 473 -7.00 -12.60 6.71
CA LEU A 473 -7.58 -13.80 7.31
C LEU A 473 -7.77 -14.88 6.24
N PRO A 474 -7.87 -16.16 6.61
CA PRO A 474 -8.37 -17.21 5.72
C PRO A 474 -9.69 -16.75 5.09
N LYS A 475 -9.92 -17.08 3.82
CA LYS A 475 -11.03 -16.48 3.03
C LYS A 475 -12.42 -16.74 3.60
N SER A 476 -12.61 -17.88 4.24
CA SER A 476 -13.84 -18.29 4.92
C SER A 476 -13.88 -17.93 6.40
N GLU A 477 -12.78 -17.40 6.97
CA GLU A 477 -12.72 -17.05 8.38
C GLU A 477 -13.62 -15.85 8.68
N ALA A 478 -14.56 -16.06 9.59
CA ALA A 478 -15.51 -15.03 10.05
C ALA A 478 -15.17 -14.54 11.47
N GLY A 479 -14.10 -15.06 12.08
CA GLY A 479 -13.67 -14.67 13.42
C GLY A 479 -13.17 -13.23 13.47
N VAL A 480 -13.31 -12.64 14.64
CA VAL A 480 -12.76 -11.33 14.98
C VAL A 480 -11.60 -11.57 15.95
N PRO A 481 -10.38 -11.06 15.67
CA PRO A 481 -9.28 -11.16 16.62
C PRO A 481 -9.69 -10.60 17.98
N LYS A 482 -9.43 -11.33 19.06
CA LYS A 482 -9.90 -10.93 20.39
C LYS A 482 -9.03 -9.85 20.99
N LEU A 483 -9.65 -8.79 21.44
CA LEU A 483 -9.06 -7.74 22.28
C LEU A 483 -9.91 -7.59 23.54
N LYS A 484 -9.43 -6.84 24.52
CA LYS A 484 -10.17 -6.50 25.74
C LYS A 484 -11.03 -5.28 25.50
N ASP A 485 -12.34 -5.47 25.39
CA ASP A 485 -13.30 -4.39 25.07
C ASP A 485 -13.26 -3.23 26.08
N GLU A 486 -12.94 -3.51 27.34
CA GLU A 486 -12.80 -2.50 28.39
C GLU A 486 -11.62 -1.53 28.14
N GLU A 487 -10.65 -1.89 27.31
CA GLU A 487 -9.49 -1.05 26.96
C GLU A 487 -9.72 -0.24 25.68
N ILE A 488 -10.75 -0.55 24.90
CA ILE A 488 -10.99 0.02 23.56
C ILE A 488 -12.01 1.16 23.64
N ALA A 489 -11.70 2.28 22.99
CA ALA A 489 -12.59 3.43 22.85
C ALA A 489 -13.32 3.42 21.50
N LEU A 490 -12.64 2.98 20.44
CA LEU A 490 -13.20 2.80 19.09
C LEU A 490 -12.46 1.66 18.39
N ARG A 491 -13.20 0.79 17.70
CA ARG A 491 -12.63 -0.29 16.90
C ARG A 491 -13.32 -0.36 15.57
N MET A 492 -12.67 0.14 14.54
CA MET A 492 -13.18 0.14 13.17
C MET A 492 -12.66 -1.09 12.42
N ARG A 493 -13.53 -1.83 11.78
CA ARG A 493 -13.15 -2.95 10.90
C ARG A 493 -13.79 -2.77 9.53
N TYR A 494 -12.94 -2.64 8.53
CA TYR A 494 -13.37 -2.54 7.14
C TYR A 494 -12.40 -3.37 6.28
N SER A 495 -12.89 -3.96 5.20
CA SER A 495 -12.07 -4.95 4.49
C SER A 495 -12.36 -5.03 2.99
N HIS A 496 -11.37 -5.51 2.25
CA HIS A 496 -11.55 -6.09 0.93
C HIS A 496 -12.15 -7.48 1.13
N PHE A 497 -13.48 -7.56 1.16
CA PHE A 497 -14.18 -8.73 1.70
C PHE A 497 -13.99 -10.00 0.87
N GLY A 498 -13.78 -9.86 -0.46
CA GLY A 498 -13.53 -11.00 -1.35
C GLY A 498 -12.28 -11.80 -0.98
N CYS A 499 -11.18 -11.12 -0.71
CA CYS A 499 -9.90 -11.74 -0.33
C CYS A 499 -9.64 -11.75 1.18
N ASN A 500 -10.58 -11.25 1.97
CA ASN A 500 -10.51 -11.19 3.43
C ASN A 500 -9.29 -10.43 3.97
N VAL A 501 -8.89 -9.35 3.28
CA VAL A 501 -7.89 -8.40 3.77
C VAL A 501 -8.59 -7.36 4.62
N VAL A 502 -8.30 -7.36 5.90
CA VAL A 502 -8.93 -6.50 6.91
C VAL A 502 -8.01 -5.33 7.24
N HIS A 503 -8.58 -4.15 7.20
CA HIS A 503 -8.03 -2.94 7.80
C HIS A 503 -8.70 -2.76 9.16
N GLU A 504 -7.91 -2.73 10.21
CA GLU A 504 -8.41 -2.57 11.55
C GLU A 504 -7.74 -1.38 12.22
N ASP A 505 -8.56 -0.42 12.60
CA ASP A 505 -8.15 0.80 13.28
C ASP A 505 -8.65 0.77 14.72
N VAL A 506 -7.74 0.83 15.68
CA VAL A 506 -8.05 0.69 17.11
C VAL A 506 -7.60 1.93 17.85
N CYS A 507 -8.55 2.60 18.50
CA CYS A 507 -8.30 3.68 19.43
C CYS A 507 -8.49 3.17 20.86
N VAL A 508 -7.51 3.39 21.73
CA VAL A 508 -7.52 2.92 23.11
C VAL A 508 -8.03 3.98 24.08
N LYS A 509 -8.59 3.57 25.20
CA LYS A 509 -9.00 4.49 26.28
C LYS A 509 -7.80 5.17 26.91
N ALA A 510 -8.04 6.33 27.51
CA ALA A 510 -7.00 7.11 28.18
C ALA A 510 -6.25 6.29 29.25
N GLY A 511 -4.92 6.27 29.15
CA GLY A 511 -4.04 5.58 30.09
C GLY A 511 -3.75 4.11 29.75
N VAL A 512 -4.34 3.57 28.70
CA VAL A 512 -4.02 2.24 28.17
C VAL A 512 -2.75 2.35 27.29
N ASP A 513 -1.88 1.34 27.38
CA ASP A 513 -0.66 1.24 26.59
C ASP A 513 -1.02 0.79 25.16
N VAL A 514 -0.90 1.73 24.19
CA VAL A 514 -1.25 1.51 22.78
C VAL A 514 -0.34 0.49 22.11
N ASP A 515 0.95 0.46 22.45
CA ASP A 515 1.92 -0.47 21.84
C ASP A 515 1.63 -1.91 22.29
N ARG A 516 1.26 -2.10 23.56
CA ARG A 516 0.84 -3.40 24.08
C ARG A 516 -0.42 -3.89 23.35
N VAL A 517 -1.47 -3.07 23.25
CA VAL A 517 -2.72 -3.47 22.58
C VAL A 517 -2.47 -3.78 21.11
N HIS A 518 -1.54 -3.06 20.44
CA HIS A 518 -1.14 -3.35 19.08
C HIS A 518 -0.45 -4.72 18.96
N HIS A 519 0.39 -5.10 19.94
CA HIS A 519 0.97 -6.44 19.98
C HIS A 519 -0.09 -7.52 20.27
N ASP A 520 -0.98 -7.27 21.22
CA ASP A 520 -2.09 -8.18 21.54
C ASP A 520 -2.97 -8.45 20.29
N LEU A 521 -3.21 -7.41 19.45
CA LEU A 521 -3.93 -7.59 18.19
C LEU A 521 -3.17 -8.47 17.19
N LYS A 522 -1.85 -8.28 17.05
CA LYS A 522 -1.04 -9.11 16.14
C LYS A 522 -1.07 -10.58 16.58
N ASP A 523 -0.90 -10.84 17.86
CA ASP A 523 -0.98 -12.20 18.42
C ASP A 523 -2.38 -12.81 18.22
N ALA A 524 -3.44 -12.03 18.42
CA ALA A 524 -4.82 -12.46 18.21
C ALA A 524 -5.14 -12.75 16.73
N VAL A 525 -4.55 -12.00 15.79
CA VAL A 525 -4.67 -12.27 14.35
C VAL A 525 -4.00 -13.60 14.00
N GLU A 526 -2.78 -13.84 14.51
CA GLU A 526 -2.05 -15.09 14.27
C GLU A 526 -2.78 -16.29 14.90
N ALA A 527 -3.45 -16.11 16.03
CA ALA A 527 -4.21 -17.16 16.72
C ALA A 527 -5.42 -17.70 15.93
N ILE A 528 -5.89 -16.96 14.92
CA ILE A 528 -6.96 -17.38 13.99
C ILE A 528 -6.45 -17.58 12.56
N ASP A 529 -5.19 -18.02 12.44
CA ASP A 529 -4.51 -18.27 11.17
C ASP A 529 -4.42 -17.02 10.25
N GLY A 530 -4.55 -15.84 10.81
CA GLY A 530 -4.33 -14.59 10.11
C GLY A 530 -2.84 -14.36 9.83
N LYS A 531 -2.55 -13.51 8.87
CA LYS A 531 -1.18 -13.21 8.42
C LYS A 531 -0.93 -11.72 8.31
N LEU A 532 0.26 -11.33 8.70
CA LEU A 532 0.78 -9.96 8.67
C LEU A 532 2.11 -9.93 7.89
N PRO A 533 2.35 -8.91 7.08
CA PRO A 533 1.45 -7.86 6.61
C PRO A 533 0.44 -8.35 5.55
N ALA A 534 -0.62 -7.58 5.32
CA ALA A 534 -1.53 -7.83 4.20
C ALA A 534 -0.96 -7.28 2.88
N GLU A 535 -1.21 -6.01 2.56
CA GLU A 535 -1.00 -5.44 1.21
C GLU A 535 0.22 -4.52 1.07
N HIS A 536 0.82 -4.07 2.20
CA HIS A 536 1.75 -2.94 2.18
C HIS A 536 3.23 -3.34 2.25
N GLY A 537 3.54 -4.64 2.18
CA GLY A 537 4.88 -5.18 2.38
C GLY A 537 5.32 -5.14 3.86
N HIS A 538 6.46 -5.74 4.14
CA HIS A 538 6.97 -5.85 5.52
C HIS A 538 7.45 -4.50 6.06
N GLY A 539 8.17 -3.74 5.23
CA GLY A 539 8.69 -2.44 5.61
C GLY A 539 9.62 -2.52 6.81
N LEU A 540 9.43 -1.61 7.75
CA LEU A 540 10.11 -1.55 9.05
C LEU A 540 9.25 -2.13 10.19
N GLU A 541 8.00 -2.46 9.90
CA GLU A 541 7.00 -2.83 10.90
C GLU A 541 6.94 -4.35 11.14
N TYR A 542 7.15 -5.15 10.09
CA TYR A 542 6.98 -6.60 10.14
C TYR A 542 8.28 -7.33 9.80
N ASN A 543 8.50 -8.47 10.44
CA ASN A 543 9.59 -9.36 10.11
C ASN A 543 9.23 -10.23 8.89
N ALA A 544 10.13 -10.29 7.92
CA ALA A 544 9.95 -11.15 6.76
C ALA A 544 10.23 -12.61 7.11
N PRO A 545 9.43 -13.55 6.58
CA PRO A 545 9.67 -14.98 6.81
C PRO A 545 10.98 -15.45 6.15
N PRO A 546 11.57 -16.56 6.65
CA PRO A 546 12.90 -17.02 6.21
C PRO A 546 13.06 -17.19 4.69
N GLU A 547 12.04 -17.67 4.00
CA GLU A 547 12.06 -17.84 2.54
C GLU A 547 12.09 -16.51 1.79
N THR A 548 11.40 -15.48 2.30
CA THR A 548 11.46 -14.13 1.74
C THR A 548 12.84 -13.52 1.96
N VAL A 549 13.40 -13.67 3.16
CA VAL A 549 14.77 -13.22 3.47
C VAL A 549 15.80 -13.91 2.57
N ALA A 550 15.67 -15.22 2.36
CA ALA A 550 16.56 -15.98 1.47
C ALA A 550 16.49 -15.46 0.02
N ARG A 551 15.28 -15.19 -0.48
CA ARG A 551 15.05 -14.60 -1.79
C ARG A 551 15.70 -13.21 -1.91
N TRP A 552 15.51 -12.35 -0.92
CA TRP A 552 16.11 -11.00 -0.90
C TRP A 552 17.64 -11.04 -0.85
N LYS A 553 18.23 -11.96 -0.09
CA LYS A 553 19.68 -12.18 -0.07
C LYS A 553 20.22 -12.63 -1.43
N ALA A 554 19.45 -13.41 -2.18
CA ALA A 554 19.81 -13.81 -3.54
C ALA A 554 19.74 -12.62 -4.53
N MET A 555 18.77 -11.71 -4.36
CA MET A 555 18.61 -10.52 -5.19
C MET A 555 19.68 -9.46 -4.93
N ASP A 556 20.15 -9.35 -3.69
CA ASP A 556 21.12 -8.33 -3.23
C ASP A 556 22.12 -8.96 -2.24
N PRO A 557 23.10 -9.77 -2.72
CA PRO A 557 24.01 -10.50 -1.85
C PRO A 557 24.95 -9.61 -1.03
N LEU A 558 25.13 -8.37 -1.42
CA LEU A 558 25.98 -7.39 -0.71
C LEU A 558 25.22 -6.57 0.34
N ASN A 559 23.90 -6.69 0.38
CA ASN A 559 23.02 -5.87 1.22
C ASN A 559 23.23 -4.37 0.99
N VAL A 560 23.36 -3.96 -0.27
CA VAL A 560 23.49 -2.57 -0.68
C VAL A 560 22.10 -1.93 -0.83
N MET A 561 21.14 -2.71 -1.33
CA MET A 561 19.80 -2.25 -1.67
C MET A 561 18.86 -2.38 -0.46
N ASN A 562 18.33 -1.26 0.00
CA ASN A 562 17.34 -1.19 1.10
C ASN A 562 17.69 -2.11 2.30
N PRO A 563 18.85 -1.97 2.95
CA PRO A 563 19.25 -2.80 4.07
C PRO A 563 18.31 -2.62 5.26
N GLY A 564 18.07 -3.69 6.02
CA GLY A 564 17.19 -3.68 7.20
C GLY A 564 15.71 -3.79 6.92
N ILE A 565 15.27 -3.93 5.66
CA ILE A 565 13.87 -4.16 5.31
C ILE A 565 13.38 -5.49 5.89
N GLY A 566 12.14 -5.52 6.40
CA GLY A 566 11.54 -6.75 6.95
C GLY A 566 12.34 -7.38 8.09
N GLY A 567 12.99 -6.58 8.94
CA GLY A 567 13.80 -7.07 10.06
C GLY A 567 15.14 -7.70 9.66
N THR A 568 15.55 -7.59 8.39
CA THR A 568 16.86 -8.12 7.93
C THR A 568 18.02 -7.29 8.48
N SER A 569 19.22 -7.85 8.40
CA SER A 569 20.45 -7.13 8.79
C SER A 569 20.63 -5.83 8.03
N THR A 570 21.14 -4.80 8.70
CA THR A 570 21.55 -3.54 8.10
C THR A 570 23.02 -3.56 7.67
N ALA A 571 23.78 -4.56 8.09
CA ALA A 571 25.21 -4.68 7.83
C ALA A 571 25.52 -5.21 6.42
N LYS A 572 26.68 -4.84 5.90
CA LYS A 572 27.21 -5.31 4.62
C LYS A 572 27.23 -6.85 4.57
N LYS A 573 26.81 -7.41 3.44
CA LYS A 573 26.74 -8.86 3.20
C LYS A 573 25.90 -9.62 4.24
N TYR A 574 24.95 -8.94 4.87
CA TYR A 574 24.15 -9.50 5.97
C TYR A 574 25.03 -10.07 7.12
N ALA A 575 26.24 -9.51 7.31
CA ALA A 575 27.12 -9.91 8.40
C ALA A 575 26.44 -9.55 9.73
N ASP A 576 26.01 -10.55 10.43
CA ASP A 576 25.07 -10.40 11.55
C ASP A 576 25.73 -10.19 12.90
N LYS A 577 25.13 -9.25 13.62
CA LYS A 577 24.90 -9.42 15.06
C LYS A 577 23.51 -10.02 15.34
N MET A 578 22.98 -10.86 14.46
CA MET A 578 21.65 -11.50 14.61
C MET A 578 21.57 -12.44 15.83
N ALA A 579 22.68 -12.81 16.44
CA ALA A 579 22.71 -13.68 17.61
C ALA A 579 22.28 -13.00 18.93
N MET A 580 22.14 -11.67 18.99
CA MET A 580 21.75 -11.00 20.26
C MET A 580 20.26 -10.71 20.40
N GLY A 581 19.51 -10.57 19.32
CA GLY A 581 18.05 -10.30 19.38
C GLY A 581 17.22 -11.53 19.72
N LEU A 582 17.55 -12.68 19.16
CA LEU A 582 16.83 -13.94 19.39
C LEU A 582 17.12 -14.54 20.78
N LYS A 583 18.30 -14.31 21.38
CA LYS A 583 18.57 -14.74 22.76
C LYS A 583 17.82 -13.93 23.82
N ARG A 584 17.39 -12.70 23.55
CA ARG A 584 16.54 -11.95 24.49
C ARG A 584 15.08 -12.39 24.47
N ALA A 585 14.55 -12.84 23.32
CA ALA A 585 13.19 -13.34 23.23
C ALA A 585 13.03 -14.75 23.85
N SER A 586 14.07 -15.62 23.77
CA SER A 586 14.06 -16.95 24.40
C SER A 586 14.33 -16.88 25.90
N SER A 587 15.13 -15.95 26.40
CA SER A 587 15.42 -15.81 27.83
C SER A 587 14.25 -15.27 28.66
N VAL A 588 13.29 -14.59 28.03
CA VAL A 588 12.07 -14.11 28.71
C VAL A 588 11.02 -15.22 28.83
N LYS A 589 11.06 -16.26 27.97
CA LYS A 589 10.19 -17.43 28.08
C LYS A 589 10.65 -18.45 29.14
N GLU A 590 11.95 -18.52 29.42
CA GLU A 590 12.50 -19.46 30.45
C GLU A 590 12.42 -18.92 31.89
N GLN A 591 12.10 -17.65 32.11
CA GLN A 591 11.90 -17.11 33.47
C GLN A 591 10.44 -17.04 33.93
N ARG A 592 9.50 -17.61 33.16
CA ARG A 592 8.07 -17.68 33.50
C ARG A 592 7.48 -19.11 33.50
N SER A 593 8.32 -20.14 33.64
CA SER A 593 7.89 -21.48 33.94
C SER A 593 8.07 -21.80 35.42
#